data_b6dd7d87c42fecb1bad52c95551f800a
#
_entry.id   b6dd7d87c42fecb1bad52c95551f800a
#
_cell.length_a   1.000
_cell.length_b   1.000
_cell.length_c   1.000
_cell.angle_alpha   90.00
_cell.angle_beta   90.00
_cell.angle_gamma   90.00
#
_symmetry.space_group_name_H-M   'P 1'
#
loop_
_entity.id
_entity.type
_entity.pdbx_description
1 polymer ?
#
loop_
_entity_poly.entity_id
_entity_poly.type
_entity_poly.pdbx_seq_one_letter_code
_entity_poly.pdbx_strand_id
1 'polypeptide(L)'
;GTTGRGIGPAYEDKIARRALRVQDLKHPDRFERKLRELIAYYNAQLAMLHADQVDWSQVAWLKDQPLSAFVRGGSVDFEAVRQQALDHAKALLPMVADVSRELNEAHKAGGNLLFEGAQGTLLDIDHGTYPFVTSSNCVAGNAAAGSGVGPQLLSYVLGITKAYCTRVGGGPFPTELDWETPGTVGYHLSTVGAERGTTTGRAR
;
A
#
# COMPACT_ATOMS: atom_id res chain seq x y z
N GLY A 1 13.36 4.53 1.56
CA GLY A 1 12.70 3.82 2.64
C GLY A 1 11.29 3.44 2.26
N THR A 2 10.92 2.22 2.54
CA THR A 2 9.55 1.73 2.31
C THR A 2 8.91 1.34 3.64
N THR A 3 7.59 1.13 3.65
CA THR A 3 6.88 0.61 4.83
C THR A 3 7.14 -0.89 5.04
N GLY A 4 7.72 -1.59 4.07
CA GLY A 4 7.95 -3.03 4.13
C GLY A 4 6.67 -3.88 4.09
N ARG A 5 5.56 -3.32 3.61
CA ARG A 5 4.25 -4.00 3.57
C ARG A 5 3.87 -4.51 2.17
N GLY A 6 4.79 -4.50 1.22
CA GLY A 6 4.56 -5.03 -0.13
C GLY A 6 3.66 -4.16 -1.02
N ILE A 7 3.38 -2.90 -0.64
CA ILE A 7 2.47 -2.03 -1.40
C ILE A 7 3.04 -1.72 -2.79
N GLY A 8 4.34 -1.36 -2.88
CA GLY A 8 5.00 -1.10 -4.17
C GLY A 8 4.92 -2.30 -5.12
N PRO A 9 5.38 -3.49 -4.73
CA PRO A 9 5.25 -4.71 -5.54
C PRO A 9 3.81 -5.04 -5.94
N ALA A 10 2.82 -4.81 -5.06
CA ALA A 10 1.42 -5.04 -5.40
C ALA A 10 0.91 -4.11 -6.50
N TYR A 11 1.33 -2.84 -6.51
CA TYR A 11 1.03 -1.90 -7.59
C TYR A 11 1.76 -2.27 -8.89
N GLU A 12 3.03 -2.66 -8.79
CA GLU A 12 3.79 -3.17 -9.94
C GLU A 12 3.10 -4.36 -10.58
N ASP A 13 2.70 -5.35 -9.79
CA ASP A 13 1.98 -6.53 -10.27
C ASP A 13 0.65 -6.18 -10.92
N LYS A 14 -0.08 -5.21 -10.37
CA LYS A 14 -1.33 -4.72 -10.96
C LYS A 14 -1.09 -4.13 -12.36
N ILE A 15 -0.10 -3.26 -12.52
CA ILE A 15 0.22 -2.62 -13.79
C ILE A 15 0.77 -3.63 -14.81
N ALA A 16 1.61 -4.57 -14.34
CA ALA A 16 2.10 -5.68 -15.15
C ALA A 16 1.01 -6.74 -15.47
N ARG A 17 -0.19 -6.61 -14.90
CA ARG A 17 -1.36 -7.48 -15.11
C ARG A 17 -1.17 -8.92 -14.64
N ARG A 18 -0.20 -9.18 -13.75
CA ARG A 18 0.05 -10.47 -13.11
C ARG A 18 -0.54 -10.56 -11.70
N ALA A 19 -1.09 -9.45 -11.15
CA ALA A 19 -1.65 -9.42 -9.81
C ALA A 19 -2.83 -10.39 -9.62
N LEU A 20 -2.90 -10.93 -8.43
CA LEU A 20 -4.12 -11.56 -7.91
C LEU A 20 -5.13 -10.46 -7.53
N ARG A 21 -6.38 -10.69 -7.86
CA ARG A 21 -7.49 -9.82 -7.46
C ARG A 21 -8.37 -10.57 -6.48
N VAL A 22 -9.00 -9.87 -5.53
CA VAL A 22 -9.88 -10.50 -4.54
C VAL A 22 -10.97 -11.35 -5.21
N GLN A 23 -11.49 -10.91 -6.34
CA GLN A 23 -12.49 -11.67 -7.12
C GLN A 23 -11.94 -13.00 -7.69
N ASP A 24 -10.62 -13.18 -7.83
CA ASP A 24 -10.06 -14.45 -8.29
C ASP A 24 -10.36 -15.57 -7.29
N LEU A 25 -10.50 -15.25 -6.00
CA LEU A 25 -10.86 -16.20 -4.93
C LEU A 25 -12.25 -16.86 -5.14
N LYS A 26 -13.11 -16.28 -5.99
CA LYS A 26 -14.40 -16.91 -6.39
C LYS A 26 -14.20 -18.12 -7.31
N HIS A 27 -13.02 -18.25 -7.90
CA HIS A 27 -12.70 -19.27 -8.90
C HIS A 27 -11.39 -19.97 -8.52
N PRO A 28 -11.44 -21.00 -7.67
CA PRO A 28 -10.24 -21.64 -7.08
C PRO A 28 -9.19 -22.05 -8.11
N ASP A 29 -9.58 -22.71 -9.19
CA ASP A 29 -8.65 -23.17 -10.23
C ASP A 29 -7.91 -22.01 -10.92
N ARG A 30 -8.64 -20.92 -11.18
CA ARG A 30 -8.07 -19.71 -11.76
C ARG A 30 -7.13 -19.01 -10.76
N PHE A 31 -7.54 -18.95 -9.49
CA PHE A 31 -6.72 -18.39 -8.42
C PHE A 31 -5.42 -19.17 -8.28
N GLU A 32 -5.49 -20.50 -8.18
CA GLU A 32 -4.30 -21.34 -8.03
C GLU A 32 -3.34 -21.22 -9.21
N ARG A 33 -3.82 -21.23 -10.42
CA ARG A 33 -2.99 -21.05 -11.61
C ARG A 33 -2.25 -19.70 -11.56
N LYS A 34 -2.96 -18.61 -11.32
CA LYS A 34 -2.36 -17.27 -11.21
C LYS A 34 -1.37 -17.19 -10.05
N LEU A 35 -1.69 -17.79 -8.91
CA LEU A 35 -0.79 -17.83 -7.76
C LEU A 35 0.50 -18.57 -8.07
N ARG A 36 0.44 -19.72 -8.77
CA ARG A 36 1.63 -20.46 -9.20
C ARG A 36 2.52 -19.62 -10.11
N GLU A 37 1.94 -18.95 -11.08
CA GLU A 37 2.66 -18.08 -12.01
C GLU A 37 3.35 -16.93 -11.25
N LEU A 38 2.65 -16.30 -10.30
CA LEU A 38 3.17 -15.20 -9.50
C LEU A 38 4.29 -15.65 -8.55
N ILE A 39 4.11 -16.77 -7.85
CA ILE A 39 5.14 -17.32 -6.96
C ILE A 39 6.38 -17.76 -7.75
N ALA A 40 6.20 -18.38 -8.91
CA ALA A 40 7.32 -18.74 -9.78
C ALA A 40 8.14 -17.51 -10.19
N TYR A 41 7.46 -16.41 -10.54
CA TYR A 41 8.10 -15.13 -10.87
C TYR A 41 8.94 -14.59 -9.69
N TYR A 42 8.36 -14.54 -8.49
CA TYR A 42 9.08 -14.04 -7.31
C TYR A 42 10.18 -14.98 -6.84
N ASN A 43 9.99 -16.28 -6.91
CA ASN A 43 11.03 -17.24 -6.56
C ASN A 43 12.24 -17.17 -7.51
N ALA A 44 12.01 -16.89 -8.79
CA ALA A 44 13.12 -16.62 -9.71
C ALA A 44 13.91 -15.37 -9.32
N GLN A 45 13.24 -14.29 -8.90
CA GLN A 45 13.90 -13.08 -8.41
C GLN A 45 14.66 -13.34 -7.10
N LEU A 46 14.05 -14.05 -6.15
CA LEU A 46 14.67 -14.41 -4.89
C LEU A 46 15.94 -15.25 -5.11
N ALA A 47 15.92 -16.19 -6.04
CA ALA A 47 17.08 -16.98 -6.42
C ALA A 47 18.20 -16.12 -7.02
N MET A 48 17.87 -15.17 -7.90
CA MET A 48 18.83 -14.20 -8.46
C MET A 48 19.47 -13.31 -7.38
N LEU A 49 18.75 -13.01 -6.31
CA LEU A 49 19.21 -12.20 -5.18
C LEU A 49 19.90 -13.03 -4.10
N HIS A 50 20.13 -14.32 -4.32
CA HIS A 50 20.70 -15.25 -3.34
C HIS A 50 19.98 -15.22 -1.99
N ALA A 51 18.64 -15.20 -2.04
CA ALA A 51 17.80 -15.10 -0.86
C ALA A 51 17.91 -16.31 0.09
N ASP A 52 18.39 -17.44 -0.39
CA ASP A 52 18.76 -18.63 0.38
C ASP A 52 19.92 -18.40 1.36
N GLN A 53 20.77 -17.39 1.08
CA GLN A 53 21.90 -17.00 1.91
C GLN A 53 21.56 -15.90 2.93
N VAL A 54 20.36 -15.37 2.90
CA VAL A 54 19.92 -14.29 3.80
C VAL A 54 19.44 -14.87 5.12
N ASP A 55 20.04 -14.40 6.20
CA ASP A 55 19.50 -14.63 7.54
C ASP A 55 18.32 -13.68 7.80
N TRP A 56 17.13 -14.15 7.48
CA TRP A 56 15.89 -13.37 7.61
C TRP A 56 15.59 -12.95 9.07
N SER A 57 16.17 -13.65 10.07
CA SER A 57 15.99 -13.29 11.48
C SER A 57 16.69 -11.98 11.85
N GLN A 58 17.71 -11.58 11.09
CA GLN A 58 18.45 -10.34 11.29
C GLN A 58 17.83 -9.13 10.59
N VAL A 59 16.81 -9.35 9.78
CA VAL A 59 16.13 -8.26 9.07
C VAL A 59 15.17 -7.58 10.02
N ALA A 60 15.60 -6.47 10.64
CA ALA A 60 14.95 -5.84 11.79
C ALA A 60 13.46 -5.50 11.58
N TRP A 61 13.07 -5.07 10.37
CA TRP A 61 11.70 -4.72 10.04
C TRP A 61 10.79 -5.92 9.74
N LEU A 62 11.35 -7.15 9.72
CA LEU A 62 10.62 -8.41 9.55
C LEU A 62 10.40 -9.15 10.87
N LYS A 63 10.97 -8.70 11.99
CA LYS A 63 10.93 -9.40 13.27
C LYS A 63 9.51 -9.76 13.74
N ASP A 64 8.54 -8.91 13.41
CA ASP A 64 7.13 -9.10 13.79
C ASP A 64 6.31 -9.76 12.68
N GLN A 65 6.94 -10.20 11.58
CA GLN A 65 6.25 -10.85 10.47
C GLN A 65 6.50 -12.36 10.52
N PRO A 66 5.46 -13.19 10.41
CA PRO A 66 5.61 -14.64 10.43
C PRO A 66 6.13 -15.16 9.07
N LEU A 67 7.22 -14.60 8.57
CA LEU A 67 7.78 -14.97 7.25
C LEU A 67 8.22 -16.42 7.19
N SER A 68 8.68 -16.99 8.31
CA SER A 68 9.03 -18.41 8.39
C SER A 68 7.86 -19.34 8.04
N ALA A 69 6.62 -18.86 8.13
CA ALA A 69 5.46 -19.61 7.69
C ALA A 69 5.32 -19.66 6.15
N PHE A 70 5.93 -18.71 5.44
CA PHE A 70 5.73 -18.52 3.99
C PHE A 70 7.01 -18.66 3.17
N VAL A 71 8.19 -18.64 3.81
CA VAL A 71 9.49 -18.71 3.11
C VAL A 71 10.28 -19.91 3.65
N ARG A 72 10.71 -20.77 2.75
CA ARG A 72 11.55 -21.95 3.05
C ARG A 72 12.73 -21.98 2.12
N GLY A 73 13.95 -22.02 2.67
CA GLY A 73 15.17 -22.08 1.86
C GLY A 73 15.28 -20.95 0.82
N GLY A 74 14.85 -19.73 1.19
CA GLY A 74 14.91 -18.57 0.29
C GLY A 74 13.78 -18.50 -0.75
N SER A 75 12.82 -19.43 -0.75
CA SER A 75 11.72 -19.48 -1.69
C SER A 75 10.36 -19.32 -0.98
N VAL A 76 9.41 -18.72 -1.65
CA VAL A 76 8.03 -18.60 -1.18
C VAL A 76 7.32 -19.96 -1.32
N ASP A 77 6.74 -20.43 -0.22
CA ASP A 77 5.98 -21.68 -0.17
C ASP A 77 4.57 -21.46 -0.75
N PHE A 78 4.28 -22.15 -1.84
CA PHE A 78 2.98 -22.04 -2.53
C PHE A 78 1.81 -22.46 -1.65
N GLU A 79 1.92 -23.62 -0.96
CA GLU A 79 0.79 -24.15 -0.18
C GLU A 79 0.49 -23.27 1.05
N ALA A 80 1.52 -22.72 1.69
CA ALA A 80 1.34 -21.81 2.82
C ALA A 80 0.59 -20.52 2.39
N VAL A 81 0.99 -19.91 1.28
CA VAL A 81 0.32 -18.71 0.75
C VAL A 81 -1.10 -19.03 0.27
N ARG A 82 -1.27 -20.15 -0.42
CA ARG A 82 -2.56 -20.61 -0.89
C ARG A 82 -3.54 -20.82 0.27
N GLN A 83 -3.12 -21.54 1.30
CA GLN A 83 -3.97 -21.81 2.46
C GLN A 83 -4.39 -20.54 3.16
N GLN A 84 -3.45 -19.61 3.40
CA GLN A 84 -3.78 -18.32 4.01
C GLN A 84 -4.78 -17.52 3.17
N ALA A 85 -4.60 -17.48 1.84
CA ALA A 85 -5.52 -16.78 0.97
C ALA A 85 -6.93 -17.39 0.99
N LEU A 86 -7.06 -18.71 1.04
CA LEU A 86 -8.34 -19.39 1.14
C LEU A 86 -9.01 -19.17 2.51
N ASP A 87 -8.23 -19.06 3.59
CA ASP A 87 -8.77 -18.72 4.90
C ASP A 87 -9.30 -17.29 4.93
N HIS A 88 -8.58 -16.34 4.35
CA HIS A 88 -9.07 -14.97 4.17
C HIS A 88 -10.29 -14.88 3.24
N ALA A 89 -10.39 -15.77 2.25
CA ALA A 89 -11.52 -15.81 1.32
C ALA A 89 -12.86 -15.98 2.05
N LYS A 90 -12.89 -16.72 3.15
CA LYS A 90 -14.11 -16.93 3.96
C LYS A 90 -14.71 -15.61 4.46
N ALA A 91 -13.86 -14.65 4.84
CA ALA A 91 -14.28 -13.33 5.29
C ALA A 91 -14.47 -12.34 4.12
N LEU A 92 -13.63 -12.44 3.09
CA LEU A 92 -13.60 -11.45 2.01
C LEU A 92 -14.67 -11.67 0.94
N LEU A 93 -14.96 -12.93 0.58
CA LEU A 93 -15.89 -13.22 -0.52
C LEU A 93 -17.30 -12.66 -0.33
N PRO A 94 -17.89 -12.64 0.87
CA PRO A 94 -19.18 -12.00 1.09
C PRO A 94 -19.20 -10.49 0.81
N MET A 95 -18.03 -9.83 0.86
CA MET A 95 -17.89 -8.38 0.63
C MET A 95 -17.52 -8.05 -0.83
N VAL A 96 -17.33 -9.03 -1.69
CA VAL A 96 -16.94 -8.79 -3.09
C VAL A 96 -18.15 -8.37 -3.90
N ALA A 97 -18.13 -7.14 -4.38
CA ALA A 97 -19.18 -6.52 -5.14
C ALA A 97 -18.66 -5.81 -6.39
N ASP A 98 -19.57 -5.43 -7.28
CA ASP A 98 -19.28 -4.48 -8.36
C ASP A 98 -19.39 -3.06 -7.81
N VAL A 99 -18.30 -2.57 -7.23
CA VAL A 99 -18.24 -1.27 -6.55
C VAL A 99 -18.63 -0.12 -7.48
N SER A 100 -18.19 -0.17 -8.75
CA SER A 100 -18.57 0.88 -9.71
C SER A 100 -20.08 0.94 -9.91
N ARG A 101 -20.73 -0.20 -10.07
CA ARG A 101 -22.19 -0.27 -10.19
C ARG A 101 -22.87 0.26 -8.93
N GLU A 102 -22.49 -0.22 -7.76
CA GLU A 102 -23.11 0.17 -6.49
C GLU A 102 -23.00 1.67 -6.22
N LEU A 103 -21.84 2.28 -6.47
CA LEU A 103 -21.65 3.71 -6.31
C LEU A 103 -22.53 4.53 -7.28
N ASN A 104 -22.60 4.10 -8.54
CA ASN A 104 -23.44 4.78 -9.52
C ASN A 104 -24.95 4.63 -9.20
N GLU A 105 -25.38 3.47 -8.71
CA GLU A 105 -26.76 3.25 -8.27
C GLU A 105 -27.09 4.10 -7.03
N ALA A 106 -26.19 4.15 -6.04
CA ALA A 106 -26.36 4.99 -4.85
C ALA A 106 -26.46 6.48 -5.22
N HIS A 107 -25.62 6.95 -6.14
CA HIS A 107 -25.71 8.32 -6.63
C HIS A 107 -27.04 8.60 -7.35
N LYS A 108 -27.47 7.72 -8.25
CA LYS A 108 -28.76 7.85 -8.97
C LYS A 108 -29.96 7.86 -8.02
N ALA A 109 -29.84 7.17 -6.90
CA ALA A 109 -30.84 7.17 -5.85
C ALA A 109 -30.83 8.45 -4.97
N GLY A 110 -29.97 9.43 -5.28
CA GLY A 110 -29.84 10.69 -4.52
C GLY A 110 -28.93 10.60 -3.31
N GLY A 111 -28.17 9.52 -3.16
CA GLY A 111 -27.19 9.35 -2.08
C GLY A 111 -25.97 10.26 -2.24
N ASN A 112 -25.45 10.73 -1.11
CA ASN A 112 -24.19 11.46 -1.06
C ASN A 112 -23.01 10.47 -0.98
N LEU A 113 -22.00 10.68 -1.82
CA LEU A 113 -20.78 9.87 -1.84
C LEU A 113 -19.61 10.69 -1.29
N LEU A 114 -18.93 10.16 -0.28
CA LEU A 114 -17.69 10.71 0.25
C LEU A 114 -16.51 9.85 -0.18
N PHE A 115 -15.57 10.46 -0.90
CA PHE A 115 -14.31 9.82 -1.27
C PHE A 115 -13.20 10.38 -0.39
N GLU A 116 -12.58 9.53 0.40
CA GLU A 116 -11.43 9.88 1.23
C GLU A 116 -10.15 9.37 0.57
N GLY A 117 -9.23 10.30 0.28
CA GLY A 117 -7.88 9.97 -0.19
C GLY A 117 -6.94 9.64 0.96
N ALA A 118 -5.74 9.20 0.61
CA ALA A 118 -4.65 8.96 1.54
C ALA A 118 -3.37 9.63 1.05
N GLN A 119 -2.35 9.71 1.92
CA GLN A 119 -1.07 10.37 1.68
C GLN A 119 -1.23 11.88 1.43
N GLY A 120 -0.68 12.39 0.33
CA GLY A 120 -0.74 13.81 -0.03
C GLY A 120 -0.12 14.06 -1.41
N THR A 121 -0.40 15.23 -1.98
CA THR A 121 0.00 15.58 -3.36
C THR A 121 1.50 15.45 -3.62
N LEU A 122 2.35 15.82 -2.65
CA LEU A 122 3.81 15.67 -2.80
C LEU A 122 4.29 14.20 -2.78
N LEU A 123 3.43 13.25 -2.43
CA LEU A 123 3.68 11.82 -2.49
C LEU A 123 3.01 11.15 -3.69
N ASP A 124 2.25 11.89 -4.50
CA ASP A 124 1.61 11.35 -5.70
C ASP A 124 2.63 10.81 -6.69
N ILE A 125 2.35 9.66 -7.30
CA ILE A 125 3.30 9.00 -8.22
C ILE A 125 3.64 9.85 -9.44
N ASP A 126 2.70 10.66 -9.92
CA ASP A 126 2.87 11.47 -11.12
C ASP A 126 3.21 12.94 -10.79
N HIS A 127 2.64 13.48 -9.72
CA HIS A 127 2.71 14.92 -9.38
C HIS A 127 3.58 15.21 -8.15
N GLY A 128 4.08 14.17 -7.48
CA GLY A 128 4.91 14.31 -6.28
C GLY A 128 6.39 14.48 -6.56
N THR A 129 7.18 14.38 -5.49
CA THR A 129 8.65 14.52 -5.53
C THR A 129 9.32 13.19 -5.93
N TYR A 130 9.04 12.71 -7.13
CA TYR A 130 9.62 11.47 -7.66
C TYR A 130 11.16 11.48 -7.58
N PRO A 131 11.82 10.37 -7.16
CA PRO A 131 11.27 9.04 -6.88
C PRO A 131 10.77 8.84 -5.42
N PHE A 132 10.73 9.88 -4.62
CA PHE A 132 10.35 9.84 -3.20
C PHE A 132 8.83 10.00 -3.04
N VAL A 133 8.08 9.07 -3.62
CA VAL A 133 6.62 9.07 -3.73
C VAL A 133 6.02 7.74 -3.30
N THR A 134 4.69 7.68 -3.14
CA THR A 134 3.96 6.42 -3.03
C THR A 134 3.72 5.80 -4.42
N SER A 135 3.27 4.58 -4.48
CA SER A 135 2.98 3.88 -5.75
C SER A 135 1.61 4.20 -6.32
N SER A 136 0.90 5.16 -5.75
CA SER A 136 -0.47 5.51 -6.15
C SER A 136 -0.63 6.99 -6.44
N ASN A 137 -1.69 7.35 -7.18
CA ASN A 137 -2.14 8.72 -7.27
C ASN A 137 -2.87 9.13 -5.98
N CYS A 138 -2.54 10.32 -5.48
CA CYS A 138 -3.10 10.91 -4.25
C CYS A 138 -3.97 12.13 -4.52
N VAL A 139 -4.06 12.58 -5.78
CA VAL A 139 -4.91 13.71 -6.19
C VAL A 139 -6.37 13.29 -6.33
N ALA A 140 -7.29 14.25 -6.17
CA ALA A 140 -8.73 13.99 -6.15
C ALA A 140 -9.26 13.25 -7.40
N GLY A 141 -8.64 13.48 -8.58
CA GLY A 141 -9.01 12.78 -9.82
C GLY A 141 -8.92 11.25 -9.74
N ASN A 142 -8.07 10.73 -8.84
CA ASN A 142 -7.95 9.30 -8.63
C ASN A 142 -9.21 8.66 -8.02
N ALA A 143 -10.06 9.43 -7.35
CA ALA A 143 -11.35 8.92 -6.85
C ALA A 143 -12.20 8.37 -7.99
N ALA A 144 -12.30 9.08 -9.10
CA ALA A 144 -13.02 8.63 -10.28
C ALA A 144 -12.35 7.40 -10.93
N ALA A 145 -11.04 7.47 -11.19
CA ALA A 145 -10.30 6.37 -11.83
C ALA A 145 -10.29 5.09 -10.97
N GLY A 146 -10.15 5.22 -9.64
CA GLY A 146 -10.06 4.10 -8.73
C GLY A 146 -11.39 3.43 -8.41
N SER A 147 -12.48 4.18 -8.39
CA SER A 147 -13.82 3.70 -8.03
C SER A 147 -14.71 3.37 -9.23
N GLY A 148 -14.39 3.90 -10.41
CA GLY A 148 -15.18 3.71 -11.62
C GLY A 148 -16.41 4.62 -11.73
N VAL A 149 -16.47 5.69 -10.93
CA VAL A 149 -17.48 6.74 -11.12
C VAL A 149 -17.02 7.75 -12.18
N GLY A 150 -17.96 8.45 -12.83
CA GLY A 150 -17.62 9.51 -13.77
C GLY A 150 -16.94 10.70 -13.04
N PRO A 151 -15.95 11.38 -13.67
CA PRO A 151 -15.29 12.53 -13.03
C PRO A 151 -16.26 13.68 -12.71
N GLN A 152 -17.35 13.83 -13.45
CA GLN A 152 -18.38 14.84 -13.20
C GLN A 152 -19.15 14.62 -11.89
N LEU A 153 -19.05 13.42 -11.31
CA LEU A 153 -19.64 13.08 -10.02
C LEU A 153 -18.90 13.72 -8.84
N LEU A 154 -17.66 14.15 -9.04
CA LEU A 154 -16.87 14.86 -8.05
C LEU A 154 -17.27 16.34 -8.02
N SER A 155 -18.40 16.63 -7.40
CA SER A 155 -18.99 17.98 -7.37
C SER A 155 -18.24 18.96 -6.46
N TYR A 156 -17.50 18.44 -5.48
CA TYR A 156 -16.74 19.24 -4.52
C TYR A 156 -15.43 18.51 -4.11
N VAL A 157 -14.35 19.26 -3.98
CA VAL A 157 -13.06 18.76 -3.50
C VAL A 157 -12.63 19.56 -2.29
N LEU A 158 -12.54 18.89 -1.14
CA LEU A 158 -11.99 19.44 0.09
C LEU A 158 -10.51 19.14 0.18
N GLY A 159 -9.68 20.17 0.11
CA GLY A 159 -8.24 20.06 0.37
C GLY A 159 -7.96 20.09 1.88
N ILE A 160 -7.29 19.07 2.40
CA ILE A 160 -6.84 19.03 3.78
C ILE A 160 -5.38 19.43 3.84
N THR A 161 -5.05 20.40 4.69
CA THR A 161 -3.68 20.82 4.96
C THR A 161 -3.39 20.73 6.44
N LYS A 162 -2.17 20.34 6.78
CA LYS A 162 -1.68 20.36 8.17
C LYS A 162 -1.24 21.77 8.58
N ALA A 163 -1.30 22.07 9.86
CA ALA A 163 -0.75 23.31 10.42
C ALA A 163 0.78 23.39 10.25
N TYR A 164 1.45 22.24 10.20
CA TYR A 164 2.86 22.08 9.83
C TYR A 164 3.02 20.79 9.02
N CYS A 165 3.94 20.78 8.08
CA CYS A 165 4.18 19.60 7.24
C CYS A 165 5.01 18.56 7.97
N THR A 166 4.78 17.30 7.65
CA THR A 166 5.61 16.18 8.11
C THR A 166 5.93 15.27 6.93
N ARG A 167 7.10 14.64 6.96
CA ARG A 167 7.50 13.67 5.93
C ARG A 167 8.15 12.46 6.57
N VAL A 168 7.77 11.26 6.11
CA VAL A 168 8.43 10.00 6.48
C VAL A 168 9.30 9.53 5.32
N GLY A 169 10.52 9.11 5.63
CA GLY A 169 11.47 8.61 4.64
C GLY A 169 12.32 9.70 4.01
N GLY A 170 13.07 9.32 2.99
CA GLY A 170 13.96 10.23 2.26
C GLY A 170 13.19 11.18 1.34
N GLY A 171 13.95 12.07 0.73
CA GLY A 171 13.45 13.02 -0.27
C GLY A 171 13.56 14.47 0.20
N PRO A 172 13.33 15.43 -0.70
CA PRO A 172 13.48 16.84 -0.41
C PRO A 172 12.46 17.32 0.63
N PHE A 173 12.95 18.04 1.62
CA PHE A 173 12.14 18.73 2.62
C PHE A 173 12.80 20.05 2.99
N PRO A 174 12.74 21.07 2.12
CA PRO A 174 13.49 22.32 2.27
C PRO A 174 13.21 23.11 3.56
N THR A 175 12.08 22.88 4.17
CA THR A 175 11.64 23.54 5.42
C THR A 175 11.81 22.65 6.65
N GLU A 176 12.60 21.59 6.56
CA GLU A 176 12.87 20.71 7.70
C GLU A 176 13.50 21.51 8.84
N LEU A 177 12.95 21.30 10.03
CA LEU A 177 13.44 21.91 11.26
C LEU A 177 14.37 20.94 11.98
N ASP A 178 15.27 21.48 12.80
CA ASP A 178 16.08 20.66 13.70
C ASP A 178 15.19 19.98 14.74
N TRP A 179 15.02 18.70 14.60
CA TRP A 179 14.20 17.86 15.47
C TRP A 179 15.01 17.05 16.49
N GLU A 180 16.33 17.11 16.42
CA GLU A 180 17.24 16.34 17.29
C GLU A 180 17.69 17.17 18.52
N THR A 181 17.90 18.48 18.36
CA THR A 181 18.40 19.35 19.42
C THR A 181 17.29 19.75 20.40
N PRO A 182 17.38 19.37 21.68
CA PRO A 182 16.40 19.77 22.69
C PRO A 182 16.25 21.29 22.77
N GLY A 183 15.00 21.77 22.89
CA GLY A 183 14.66 23.17 22.96
C GLY A 183 14.37 23.84 21.60
N THR A 184 14.65 23.22 20.51
CA THR A 184 14.23 23.71 19.18
C THR A 184 12.74 23.50 18.95
N VAL A 185 12.15 24.25 18.01
CA VAL A 185 10.76 24.08 17.60
C VAL A 185 10.53 22.70 16.99
N GLY A 186 11.48 22.25 16.15
CA GLY A 186 11.40 20.92 15.54
C GLY A 186 11.40 19.79 16.57
N TYR A 187 12.28 19.89 17.57
CA TYR A 187 12.31 18.94 18.69
C TYR A 187 10.98 18.90 19.45
N HIS A 188 10.42 20.07 19.76
CA HIS A 188 9.13 20.16 20.43
C HIS A 188 8.01 19.52 19.62
N LEU A 189 7.92 19.83 18.33
CA LEU A 189 6.93 19.24 17.42
C LEU A 189 7.07 17.71 17.31
N SER A 190 8.29 17.21 17.20
CA SER A 190 8.53 15.77 17.06
C SER A 190 8.21 14.98 18.33
N THR A 191 8.48 15.57 19.52
CA THR A 191 8.28 14.91 20.81
C THR A 191 6.85 15.04 21.32
N VAL A 192 6.29 16.26 21.34
CA VAL A 192 4.93 16.51 21.82
C VAL A 192 3.88 16.07 20.81
N GLY A 193 4.13 16.30 19.51
CA GLY A 193 3.27 15.84 18.42
C GLY A 193 3.34 14.32 18.19
N ALA A 194 4.32 13.65 18.81
CA ALA A 194 4.59 12.22 18.64
C ALA A 194 4.63 11.82 17.14
N GLU A 195 5.25 12.67 16.32
CA GLU A 195 5.26 12.54 14.84
C GLU A 195 6.14 11.37 14.41
N ARG A 196 5.54 10.19 14.48
CA ARG A 196 6.17 8.94 14.05
C ARG A 196 5.31 8.21 13.02
N GLY A 197 5.96 7.53 12.09
CA GLY A 197 5.26 6.66 11.15
C GLY A 197 4.59 5.50 11.88
N THR A 198 3.29 5.36 11.74
CA THR A 198 2.50 4.31 12.42
C THR A 198 2.98 2.90 12.08
N THR A 199 3.53 2.70 10.88
CA THR A 199 3.98 1.38 10.40
C THR A 199 5.45 1.11 10.75
N THR A 200 6.31 2.11 10.68
CA THR A 200 7.77 1.94 10.80
C THR A 200 8.34 2.51 12.09
N GLY A 201 7.57 3.28 12.86
CA GLY A 201 8.05 4.00 14.04
C GLY A 201 9.09 5.10 13.76
N ARG A 202 9.43 5.35 12.48
CA ARG A 202 10.39 6.38 12.11
C ARG A 202 9.85 7.77 12.42
N ALA A 203 10.74 8.68 12.83
CA ALA A 203 10.41 10.10 12.94
C ALA A 203 9.92 10.65 11.59
N ARG A 204 8.97 11.57 11.66
CA ARG A 204 8.41 12.27 10.50
C ARG A 204 9.03 13.66 10.39
#